data_ac193ef1c911ca735e0fcf7c39507b37
#
_entry.id   ac193ef1c911ca735e0fcf7c39507b37
#
_cell.length_a   1.000
_cell.length_b   1.000
_cell.length_c   1.000
_cell.angle_alpha   90.00
_cell.angle_beta   90.00
_cell.angle_gamma   90.00
#
_symmetry.space_group_name_H-M   'P 1'
#
loop_
_entity.id
_entity.type
_entity.pdbx_description
1 polymer ?
#
loop_
_entity_poly.entity_id
_entity_poly.type
_entity_poly.pdbx_seq_one_letter_code
_entity_poly.pdbx_strand_id
1 'polypeptide(L)'
;MNLADLSWPAIGGLSRDLPVIFPVAALEQHGHHMPLFTDSLLLGEVVRRVAPRFEERALFAPLTWLGNSDHHLDFPGTLSAPPRVYLDTLNALAENFLLHGFRRILFVNGHGGNDVPGRQAVFELRQRHRQRNDVLFLFATYWSLGARPWETEASLVQREMGHACEWETSMMLRLAPHLVGDYLSTPPVEFGRPFTPAARGWITRERTIPGHIGQPHLATAEKGEALFRVFAEDVVAMIERVIHWDGKSWDG
;
A
#
# COMPACT_ATOMS: atom_id res chain seq x y z
N MET A 1 12.90 6.92 11.66
CA MET A 1 13.77 5.78 12.15
C MET A 1 13.32 4.50 11.51
N ASN A 2 14.26 3.61 11.17
CA ASN A 2 13.92 2.25 10.70
C ASN A 2 13.98 1.28 11.89
N LEU A 3 12.88 0.59 12.17
CA LEU A 3 12.76 -0.36 13.28
C LEU A 3 13.83 -1.47 13.24
N ALA A 4 14.17 -1.94 12.03
CA ALA A 4 15.14 -3.03 11.86
C ALA A 4 16.58 -2.65 12.27
N ASP A 5 16.89 -1.36 12.35
CA ASP A 5 18.24 -0.87 12.68
C ASP A 5 18.37 -0.55 14.18
N LEU A 6 17.30 -0.69 14.97
CA LEU A 6 17.29 -0.32 16.38
C LEU A 6 17.33 -1.54 17.30
N SER A 7 18.08 -1.41 18.37
CA SER A 7 18.07 -2.39 19.45
C SER A 7 16.83 -2.22 20.35
N TRP A 8 16.44 -3.27 21.09
CA TRP A 8 15.29 -3.19 21.98
C TRP A 8 15.42 -2.09 23.07
N PRO A 9 16.59 -1.79 23.66
CA PRO A 9 16.72 -0.66 24.59
C PRO A 9 16.51 0.69 23.91
N ALA A 10 16.96 0.84 22.65
CA ALA A 10 16.72 2.07 21.88
C ALA A 10 15.22 2.28 21.65
N ILE A 11 14.48 1.21 21.27
CA ILE A 11 13.01 1.27 21.15
C ILE A 11 12.37 1.60 22.52
N GLY A 12 12.91 1.03 23.60
CA GLY A 12 12.46 1.29 24.97
C GLY A 12 12.51 2.76 25.38
N GLY A 13 13.48 3.51 24.87
CA GLY A 13 13.67 4.95 25.11
C GLY A 13 12.81 5.88 24.25
N LEU A 14 12.10 5.40 23.22
CA LEU A 14 11.31 6.23 22.33
C LEU A 14 10.03 6.75 22.99
N SER A 15 9.56 7.92 22.53
CA SER A 15 8.22 8.42 22.89
C SER A 15 7.14 7.43 22.41
N ARG A 16 6.14 7.20 23.25
CA ARG A 16 4.99 6.33 22.92
C ARG A 16 3.96 7.02 22.01
N ASP A 17 4.13 8.32 21.77
CA ASP A 17 3.34 9.09 20.81
C ASP A 17 3.90 9.08 19.39
N LEU A 18 5.07 8.48 19.18
CA LEU A 18 5.60 8.28 17.83
C LEU A 18 4.68 7.36 17.03
N PRO A 19 4.29 7.75 15.81
CA PRO A 19 3.59 6.84 14.91
C PRO A 19 4.48 5.66 14.53
N VAL A 20 3.90 4.46 14.55
CA VAL A 20 4.51 3.25 14.00
C VAL A 20 3.88 2.99 12.65
N ILE A 21 4.71 3.00 11.59
CA ILE A 21 4.30 2.85 10.20
C ILE A 21 4.62 1.41 9.76
N PHE A 22 3.61 0.67 9.36
CA PHE A 22 3.73 -0.67 8.80
C PHE A 22 3.48 -0.65 7.29
N PRO A 23 4.51 -0.69 6.44
CA PRO A 23 4.33 -0.90 5.01
C PRO A 23 3.85 -2.33 4.75
N VAL A 24 2.74 -2.50 4.04
CA VAL A 24 2.15 -3.80 3.73
C VAL A 24 1.83 -3.90 2.24
N ALA A 25 2.29 -4.95 1.58
CA ALA A 25 2.20 -5.13 0.13
C ALA A 25 1.77 -6.55 -0.25
N ALA A 26 2.21 -7.07 -1.39
CA ALA A 26 1.95 -8.43 -1.84
C ALA A 26 3.10 -8.98 -2.70
N LEU A 27 3.01 -10.27 -2.99
CA LEU A 27 3.77 -10.99 -4.00
C LEU A 27 2.78 -11.71 -4.90
N GLU A 28 2.46 -11.10 -6.04
CA GLU A 28 1.43 -11.60 -6.96
C GLU A 28 1.78 -11.34 -8.43
N GLN A 29 1.08 -12.02 -9.33
CA GLN A 29 1.24 -11.81 -10.76
C GLN A 29 0.94 -10.35 -11.16
N HIS A 30 1.70 -9.80 -12.11
CA HIS A 30 1.53 -8.47 -12.68
C HIS A 30 1.61 -8.52 -14.21
N GLY A 31 0.70 -9.27 -14.83
CA GLY A 31 0.69 -9.49 -16.28
C GLY A 31 1.93 -10.25 -16.75
N HIS A 32 2.18 -10.20 -18.06
CA HIS A 32 3.34 -10.84 -18.66
C HIS A 32 4.61 -10.01 -18.60
N HIS A 33 4.50 -8.71 -18.25
CA HIS A 33 5.55 -7.72 -18.43
C HIS A 33 6.20 -7.22 -17.13
N MET A 34 5.66 -7.58 -15.96
CA MET A 34 6.24 -7.15 -14.68
C MET A 34 6.48 -8.32 -13.72
N PRO A 35 7.42 -8.18 -12.77
CA PRO A 35 7.75 -9.25 -11.83
C PRO A 35 6.66 -9.41 -10.75
N LEU A 36 6.62 -10.59 -10.13
CA LEU A 36 5.68 -10.90 -9.04
C LEU A 36 5.83 -9.98 -7.82
N PHE A 37 6.98 -9.39 -7.61
CA PHE A 37 7.28 -8.54 -6.45
C PHE A 37 6.99 -7.04 -6.67
N THR A 38 6.21 -6.71 -7.71
CA THR A 38 5.91 -5.32 -8.12
C THR A 38 5.35 -4.48 -6.99
N ASP A 39 4.28 -4.89 -6.33
CA ASP A 39 3.66 -4.14 -5.21
C ASP A 39 4.67 -3.80 -4.11
N SER A 40 5.48 -4.80 -3.74
CA SER A 40 6.48 -4.64 -2.69
C SER A 40 7.63 -3.71 -3.11
N LEU A 41 8.04 -3.75 -4.38
CA LEU A 41 9.04 -2.84 -4.93
C LEU A 41 8.53 -1.40 -4.95
N LEU A 42 7.31 -1.20 -5.44
CA LEU A 42 6.71 0.14 -5.57
C LEU A 42 6.47 0.78 -4.19
N LEU A 43 5.86 0.05 -3.26
CA LEU A 43 5.66 0.55 -1.89
C LEU A 43 7.00 0.78 -1.19
N GLY A 44 7.97 -0.12 -1.38
CA GLY A 44 9.31 0.03 -0.83
C GLY A 44 9.98 1.34 -1.27
N GLU A 45 9.84 1.72 -2.54
CA GLU A 45 10.35 2.99 -3.06
C GLU A 45 9.59 4.20 -2.51
N VAL A 46 8.25 4.12 -2.39
CA VAL A 46 7.46 5.19 -1.74
C VAL A 46 7.97 5.40 -0.31
N VAL A 47 8.11 4.34 0.48
CA VAL A 47 8.63 4.41 1.86
C VAL A 47 10.04 4.96 1.91
N ARG A 48 10.94 4.54 0.99
CA ARG A 48 12.31 5.05 0.88
C ARG A 48 12.36 6.57 0.67
N ARG A 49 11.40 7.13 -0.09
CA ARG A 49 11.28 8.59 -0.31
C ARG A 49 10.70 9.31 0.89
N VAL A 50 9.81 8.66 1.62
CA VAL A 50 9.06 9.24 2.76
C VAL A 50 9.88 9.22 4.05
N ALA A 51 10.50 8.08 4.38
CA ALA A 51 11.11 7.85 5.69
C ALA A 51 12.16 8.90 6.12
N PRO A 52 13.02 9.44 5.24
CA PRO A 52 13.99 10.50 5.60
C PRO A 52 13.34 11.81 6.08
N ARG A 53 12.07 12.05 5.74
CA ARG A 53 11.30 13.23 6.18
C ARG A 53 10.91 13.15 7.67
N PHE A 54 11.04 11.95 8.29
CA PHE A 54 10.55 11.65 9.64
C PHE A 54 11.60 10.98 10.54
N GLU A 55 12.89 11.30 10.38
CA GLU A 55 14.02 10.60 11.03
C GLU A 55 13.78 10.28 12.51
N GLU A 56 13.39 11.26 13.35
CA GLU A 56 13.11 11.04 14.77
C GLU A 56 11.62 11.14 15.12
N ARG A 57 10.75 11.30 14.12
CA ARG A 57 9.33 11.63 14.30
C ARG A 57 8.38 10.48 13.98
N ALA A 58 8.87 9.40 13.36
CA ALA A 58 8.10 8.19 13.09
C ALA A 58 9.00 6.95 13.04
N LEU A 59 8.44 5.80 13.40
CA LEU A 59 9.11 4.51 13.37
C LEU A 59 8.57 3.67 12.22
N PHE A 60 9.42 3.30 11.27
CA PHE A 60 9.05 2.49 10.10
C PHE A 60 9.42 1.03 10.32
N ALA A 61 8.43 0.15 10.30
CA ALA A 61 8.64 -1.29 10.32
C ALA A 61 9.16 -1.80 8.96
N PRO A 62 9.82 -2.96 8.92
CA PRO A 62 10.12 -3.63 7.66
C PRO A 62 8.85 -3.90 6.85
N LEU A 63 8.97 -3.85 5.52
CA LEU A 63 7.87 -4.12 4.61
C LEU A 63 7.40 -5.56 4.76
N THR A 64 6.08 -5.74 4.95
CA THR A 64 5.41 -7.03 4.94
C THR A 64 4.95 -7.34 3.52
N TRP A 65 5.61 -8.29 2.87
CA TRP A 65 5.40 -8.64 1.47
C TRP A 65 4.27 -9.66 1.23
N LEU A 66 3.82 -10.39 2.23
CA LEU A 66 2.73 -11.35 2.10
C LEU A 66 1.39 -10.65 2.33
N GLY A 67 0.62 -10.50 1.26
CA GLY A 67 -0.70 -9.89 1.24
C GLY A 67 -1.83 -10.89 0.98
N ASN A 68 -3.05 -10.37 0.83
CA ASN A 68 -4.21 -11.13 0.38
C ASN A 68 -4.39 -10.98 -1.14
N SER A 69 -3.97 -11.97 -1.89
CA SER A 69 -3.99 -12.04 -3.36
C SER A 69 -4.79 -13.23 -3.88
N ASP A 70 -5.82 -13.66 -3.15
CA ASP A 70 -6.63 -14.85 -3.49
C ASP A 70 -7.20 -14.79 -4.91
N HIS A 71 -7.55 -13.60 -5.39
CA HIS A 71 -8.06 -13.36 -6.73
C HIS A 71 -7.02 -13.59 -7.85
N HIS A 72 -5.74 -13.72 -7.51
CA HIS A 72 -4.64 -13.97 -8.44
C HIS A 72 -4.07 -15.40 -8.39
N LEU A 73 -4.63 -16.31 -7.55
CA LEU A 73 -4.08 -17.65 -7.34
C LEU A 73 -4.08 -18.57 -8.58
N ASP A 74 -4.86 -18.23 -9.60
CA ASP A 74 -4.84 -18.95 -10.89
C ASP A 74 -3.55 -18.70 -11.71
N PHE A 75 -2.70 -17.77 -11.26
CA PHE A 75 -1.46 -17.42 -11.93
C PHE A 75 -0.25 -17.92 -11.13
N PRO A 76 0.61 -18.76 -11.75
CA PRO A 76 1.75 -19.35 -11.04
C PRO A 76 2.69 -18.29 -10.41
N GLY A 77 3.15 -18.58 -9.20
CA GLY A 77 4.08 -17.73 -8.45
C GLY A 77 3.40 -16.74 -7.50
N THR A 78 2.11 -16.47 -7.64
CA THR A 78 1.35 -15.70 -6.66
C THR A 78 1.31 -16.41 -5.30
N LEU A 79 1.61 -15.69 -4.23
CA LEU A 79 1.44 -16.16 -2.86
C LEU A 79 0.39 -15.29 -2.15
N SER A 80 -0.54 -15.93 -1.46
CA SER A 80 -1.62 -15.24 -0.78
C SER A 80 -1.82 -15.77 0.64
N ALA A 81 -2.00 -14.87 1.59
CA ALA A 81 -2.60 -15.19 2.88
C ALA A 81 -4.13 -15.05 2.75
N PRO A 82 -4.92 -16.07 3.12
CA PRO A 82 -6.38 -15.92 3.17
C PRO A 82 -6.80 -14.68 3.95
N PRO A 83 -7.91 -14.02 3.59
CA PRO A 83 -8.28 -12.70 4.16
C PRO A 83 -8.28 -12.67 5.69
N ARG A 84 -8.75 -13.73 6.34
CA ARG A 84 -8.77 -13.82 7.80
C ARG A 84 -7.37 -13.92 8.39
N VAL A 85 -6.49 -14.73 7.79
CA VAL A 85 -5.09 -14.87 8.24
C VAL A 85 -4.34 -13.56 8.08
N TYR A 86 -4.52 -12.88 6.93
CA TYR A 86 -3.92 -11.57 6.69
C TYR A 86 -4.39 -10.53 7.74
N LEU A 87 -5.70 -10.43 7.96
CA LEU A 87 -6.29 -9.52 8.94
C LEU A 87 -5.76 -9.81 10.36
N ASP A 88 -5.71 -11.07 10.78
CA ASP A 88 -5.20 -11.46 12.10
C ASP A 88 -3.70 -11.16 12.25
N THR A 89 -2.93 -11.23 11.15
CA THR A 89 -1.52 -10.82 11.13
C THR A 89 -1.37 -9.32 11.39
N LEU A 90 -2.16 -8.47 10.73
CA LEU A 90 -2.16 -7.03 10.97
C LEU A 90 -2.53 -6.70 12.43
N ASN A 91 -3.56 -7.37 12.93
CA ASN A 91 -3.97 -7.22 14.32
C ASN A 91 -2.85 -7.59 15.28
N ALA A 92 -2.17 -8.73 15.07
CA ALA A 92 -1.06 -9.15 15.91
C ALA A 92 0.12 -8.17 15.91
N LEU A 93 0.48 -7.61 14.74
CA LEU A 93 1.52 -6.59 14.63
C LEU A 93 1.16 -5.33 15.45
N ALA A 94 -0.07 -4.85 15.33
CA ALA A 94 -0.54 -3.69 16.09
C ALA A 94 -0.56 -3.97 17.60
N GLU A 95 -1.10 -5.12 18.01
CA GLU A 95 -1.19 -5.51 19.44
C GLU A 95 0.20 -5.59 20.10
N ASN A 96 1.23 -6.06 19.39
CA ASN A 96 2.59 -6.08 19.92
C ASN A 96 3.09 -4.66 20.25
N PHE A 97 2.84 -3.69 19.39
CA PHE A 97 3.24 -2.30 19.64
C PHE A 97 2.38 -1.62 20.72
N LEU A 98 1.09 -1.94 20.79
CA LEU A 98 0.23 -1.51 21.91
C LEU A 98 0.72 -2.06 23.24
N LEU A 99 1.16 -3.34 23.29
CA LEU A 99 1.76 -3.94 24.49
C LEU A 99 3.02 -3.17 24.92
N HIS A 100 3.80 -2.67 23.97
CA HIS A 100 4.98 -1.83 24.23
C HIS A 100 4.62 -0.35 24.54
N GLY A 101 3.32 -0.01 24.55
CA GLY A 101 2.80 1.29 24.93
C GLY A 101 2.64 2.29 23.79
N PHE A 102 3.01 1.96 22.54
CA PHE A 102 2.77 2.82 21.37
C PHE A 102 1.27 2.94 21.12
N ARG A 103 0.85 4.12 20.62
CA ARG A 103 -0.58 4.47 20.54
C ARG A 103 -1.05 4.84 19.13
N ARG A 104 -0.15 5.07 18.19
CA ARG A 104 -0.45 5.53 16.83
C ARG A 104 0.08 4.51 15.83
N ILE A 105 -0.82 3.74 15.25
CA ILE A 105 -0.50 2.67 14.29
C ILE A 105 -1.07 3.03 12.94
N LEU A 106 -0.22 3.11 11.93
CA LEU A 106 -0.61 3.35 10.54
C LEU A 106 -0.08 2.23 9.63
N PHE A 107 -0.98 1.50 9.00
CA PHE A 107 -0.66 0.60 7.89
C PHE A 107 -0.69 1.37 6.58
N VAL A 108 0.44 1.44 5.88
CA VAL A 108 0.54 1.99 4.53
C VAL A 108 0.53 0.84 3.55
N ASN A 109 -0.55 0.74 2.79
CA ASN A 109 -0.81 -0.37 1.88
C ASN A 109 -0.38 -0.05 0.45
N GLY A 110 0.22 -1.04 -0.21
CA GLY A 110 0.62 -1.01 -1.61
C GLY A 110 -0.02 -2.12 -2.46
N HIS A 111 -1.15 -2.71 -2.05
CA HIS A 111 -1.83 -3.79 -2.78
C HIS A 111 -3.35 -3.70 -2.66
N GLY A 112 -4.06 -3.76 -3.80
CA GLY A 112 -5.52 -3.62 -3.83
C GLY A 112 -6.28 -4.69 -3.04
N GLY A 113 -5.83 -5.95 -3.09
CA GLY A 113 -6.46 -7.06 -2.38
C GLY A 113 -6.40 -6.95 -0.85
N ASN A 114 -5.47 -6.17 -0.33
CA ASN A 114 -5.34 -5.90 1.09
C ASN A 114 -6.38 -4.90 1.63
N ASP A 115 -7.04 -4.12 0.75
CA ASP A 115 -7.85 -2.96 1.18
C ASP A 115 -9.02 -3.37 2.09
N VAL A 116 -9.79 -4.37 1.68
CA VAL A 116 -10.95 -4.83 2.47
C VAL A 116 -10.52 -5.46 3.80
N PRO A 117 -9.65 -6.48 3.83
CA PRO A 117 -9.24 -7.09 5.09
C PRO A 117 -8.42 -6.13 5.98
N GLY A 118 -7.65 -5.19 5.41
CA GLY A 118 -6.90 -4.18 6.16
C GLY A 118 -7.81 -3.17 6.87
N ARG A 119 -8.84 -2.66 6.19
CA ARG A 119 -9.87 -1.80 6.81
C ARG A 119 -10.63 -2.53 7.90
N GLN A 120 -10.96 -3.80 7.68
CA GLN A 120 -11.61 -4.62 8.70
C GLN A 120 -10.69 -4.84 9.91
N ALA A 121 -9.38 -5.01 9.71
CA ALA A 121 -8.42 -5.18 10.80
C ALA A 121 -8.40 -3.97 11.73
N VAL A 122 -8.27 -2.76 11.21
CA VAL A 122 -8.27 -1.54 12.05
C VAL A 122 -9.62 -1.29 12.72
N PHE A 123 -10.73 -1.69 12.08
CA PHE A 123 -12.05 -1.65 12.71
C PHE A 123 -12.14 -2.61 13.89
N GLU A 124 -11.69 -3.87 13.74
CA GLU A 124 -11.67 -4.85 14.82
C GLU A 124 -10.75 -4.43 15.97
N LEU A 125 -9.55 -3.91 15.69
CA LEU A 125 -8.65 -3.35 16.71
C LEU A 125 -9.36 -2.27 17.51
N ARG A 126 -10.05 -1.33 16.86
CA ARG A 126 -10.79 -0.28 17.57
C ARG A 126 -11.89 -0.84 18.46
N GLN A 127 -12.59 -1.91 18.02
CA GLN A 127 -13.63 -2.55 18.84
C GLN A 127 -13.04 -3.28 20.07
N ARG A 128 -11.90 -3.93 19.92
CA ARG A 128 -11.19 -4.58 21.05
C ARG A 128 -10.74 -3.56 22.08
N HIS A 129 -10.24 -2.41 21.63
CA HIS A 129 -9.74 -1.33 22.49
C HIS A 129 -10.75 -0.20 22.71
N ARG A 130 -12.06 -0.52 22.75
CA ARG A 130 -13.15 0.49 22.87
C ARG A 130 -13.06 1.37 24.12
N GLN A 131 -12.43 0.89 25.17
CA GLN A 131 -12.25 1.65 26.42
C GLN A 131 -11.06 2.63 26.36
N ARG A 132 -10.24 2.55 25.32
CA ARG A 132 -9.08 3.44 25.11
C ARG A 132 -9.42 4.49 24.05
N ASN A 133 -9.45 5.75 24.46
CA ASN A 133 -9.62 6.87 23.54
C ASN A 133 -8.31 7.50 23.07
N ASP A 134 -7.19 6.99 23.58
CA ASP A 134 -5.83 7.46 23.33
C ASP A 134 -5.09 6.66 22.25
N VAL A 135 -5.78 5.79 21.51
CA VAL A 135 -5.19 4.96 20.44
C VAL A 135 -5.77 5.30 19.08
N LEU A 136 -4.90 5.33 18.09
CA LEU A 136 -5.23 5.59 16.69
C LEU A 136 -4.79 4.40 15.83
N PHE A 137 -5.73 3.83 15.06
CA PHE A 137 -5.49 2.76 14.09
C PHE A 137 -5.94 3.22 12.72
N LEU A 138 -5.01 3.25 11.77
CA LEU A 138 -5.28 3.69 10.41
C LEU A 138 -4.78 2.64 9.40
N PHE A 139 -5.51 2.51 8.32
CA PHE A 139 -5.12 1.75 7.14
C PHE A 139 -5.32 2.63 5.91
N ALA A 140 -4.28 2.84 5.14
CA ALA A 140 -4.28 3.76 4.01
C ALA A 140 -3.57 3.15 2.80
N THR A 141 -4.26 3.04 1.68
CA THR A 141 -3.67 2.65 0.38
C THR A 141 -3.03 3.88 -0.27
N TYR A 142 -1.71 3.84 -0.54
CA TYR A 142 -0.92 5.03 -0.85
C TYR A 142 -1.40 5.82 -2.07
N TRP A 143 -2.00 5.16 -3.06
CA TRP A 143 -2.55 5.83 -4.26
C TRP A 143 -3.99 6.31 -4.10
N SER A 144 -4.61 6.13 -2.93
CA SER A 144 -6.00 6.51 -2.63
C SER A 144 -6.11 7.60 -1.56
N LEU A 145 -5.02 8.31 -1.28
CA LEU A 145 -4.96 9.33 -0.22
C LEU A 145 -5.52 10.70 -0.63
N GLY A 146 -5.90 10.86 -1.90
CA GLY A 146 -6.62 12.03 -2.37
C GLY A 146 -5.97 12.74 -3.56
N ALA A 147 -4.71 12.49 -3.84
CA ALA A 147 -4.05 13.07 -5.01
C ALA A 147 -4.69 12.62 -6.32
N ARG A 148 -4.62 13.51 -7.28
CA ARG A 148 -5.00 13.30 -8.68
C ARG A 148 -3.77 13.48 -9.56
N PRO A 149 -2.95 12.43 -9.73
CA PRO A 149 -1.67 12.55 -10.41
C PRO A 149 -1.76 13.16 -11.81
N TRP A 150 -2.87 12.94 -12.51
CA TRP A 150 -3.14 13.52 -13.85
C TRP A 150 -3.35 15.03 -13.86
N GLU A 151 -3.55 15.68 -12.71
CA GLU A 151 -3.62 17.14 -12.61
C GLU A 151 -2.21 17.75 -12.62
N THR A 152 -1.20 16.98 -12.22
CA THR A 152 0.21 17.39 -12.20
C THR A 152 1.01 16.80 -13.36
N GLU A 153 0.58 15.66 -13.91
CA GLU A 153 1.19 14.98 -15.05
C GLU A 153 0.11 14.72 -16.12
N ALA A 154 -0.06 15.69 -17.01
CA ALA A 154 -1.13 15.68 -18.02
C ALA A 154 -1.04 14.54 -19.05
N SER A 155 0.12 13.89 -19.17
CA SER A 155 0.32 12.74 -20.06
C SER A 155 -0.27 11.43 -19.51
N LEU A 156 -0.65 11.37 -18.22
CA LEU A 156 -1.35 10.23 -17.64
C LEU A 156 -2.76 10.10 -18.23
N VAL A 157 -3.02 8.97 -18.86
CA VAL A 157 -4.31 8.67 -19.49
C VAL A 157 -5.27 8.04 -18.50
N GLN A 158 -4.80 7.05 -17.72
CA GLN A 158 -5.62 6.41 -16.69
C GLN A 158 -5.90 7.40 -15.54
N ARG A 159 -7.11 7.31 -14.96
CA ARG A 159 -7.58 8.16 -13.87
C ARG A 159 -7.67 7.43 -12.54
N GLU A 160 -7.31 6.16 -12.52
CA GLU A 160 -7.32 5.31 -11.33
C GLU A 160 -6.28 4.19 -11.46
N MET A 161 -5.86 3.65 -10.34
CA MET A 161 -5.01 2.46 -10.28
C MET A 161 -5.78 1.27 -10.83
N GLY A 162 -5.16 0.55 -11.77
CA GLY A 162 -5.61 -0.75 -12.26
C GLY A 162 -4.79 -1.87 -11.65
N HIS A 163 -4.37 -2.82 -12.49
CA HIS A 163 -3.45 -3.87 -12.12
C HIS A 163 -2.45 -4.13 -13.25
N ALA A 164 -1.17 -4.07 -12.97
CA ALA A 164 -0.10 -4.08 -13.99
C ALA A 164 -0.37 -3.06 -15.11
N CYS A 165 -0.85 -1.90 -14.74
CA CYS A 165 -1.45 -0.87 -15.57
C CYS A 165 -0.45 0.22 -15.99
N GLU A 166 -0.92 1.30 -16.65
CA GLU A 166 -0.10 2.46 -17.00
C GLU A 166 0.71 2.99 -15.81
N TRP A 167 0.08 3.10 -14.62
CA TRP A 167 0.73 3.68 -13.44
C TRP A 167 1.82 2.78 -12.89
N GLU A 168 1.51 1.52 -12.60
CA GLU A 168 2.48 0.58 -12.03
C GLU A 168 3.62 0.28 -13.00
N THR A 169 3.30 0.10 -14.29
CA THR A 169 4.33 -0.10 -15.31
C THR A 169 5.24 1.12 -15.43
N SER A 170 4.70 2.34 -15.35
CA SER A 170 5.49 3.57 -15.34
C SER A 170 6.42 3.65 -14.12
N MET A 171 5.88 3.34 -12.94
CA MET A 171 6.67 3.34 -11.70
C MET A 171 7.78 2.28 -11.76
N MET A 172 7.49 1.07 -12.29
CA MET A 172 8.51 0.03 -12.49
C MET A 172 9.57 0.41 -13.53
N LEU A 173 9.19 1.05 -14.63
CA LEU A 173 10.15 1.59 -15.62
C LEU A 173 11.08 2.62 -15.00
N ARG A 174 10.61 3.42 -14.05
CA ARG A 174 11.43 4.39 -13.31
C ARG A 174 12.34 3.72 -12.29
N LEU A 175 11.84 2.70 -11.59
CA LEU A 175 12.52 2.07 -10.46
C LEU A 175 13.47 0.95 -10.88
N ALA A 176 13.00 0.04 -11.71
CA ALA A 176 13.70 -1.18 -12.09
C ALA A 176 13.39 -1.58 -13.56
N PRO A 177 13.79 -0.76 -14.56
CA PRO A 177 13.45 -0.98 -15.98
C PRO A 177 13.94 -2.35 -16.50
N HIS A 178 15.00 -2.89 -15.94
CA HIS A 178 15.53 -4.21 -16.30
C HIS A 178 14.62 -5.39 -15.92
N LEU A 179 13.59 -5.17 -15.07
CA LEU A 179 12.60 -6.16 -14.69
C LEU A 179 11.29 -6.02 -15.49
N VAL A 180 11.18 -5.00 -16.34
CA VAL A 180 9.99 -4.77 -17.17
C VAL A 180 10.19 -5.40 -18.54
N GLY A 181 9.31 -6.34 -18.90
CA GLY A 181 9.31 -6.99 -20.20
C GLY A 181 8.60 -6.17 -21.29
N ASP A 182 8.09 -6.84 -22.32
CA ASP A 182 7.41 -6.18 -23.45
C ASP A 182 6.03 -5.68 -23.04
N TYR A 183 5.99 -4.46 -22.50
CA TYR A 183 4.76 -3.75 -22.16
C TYR A 183 4.15 -2.99 -23.36
N LEU A 184 4.96 -2.64 -24.36
CA LEU A 184 4.51 -1.87 -25.52
C LEU A 184 3.53 -2.64 -26.42
N SER A 185 3.73 -3.96 -26.57
CA SER A 185 2.83 -4.81 -27.32
C SER A 185 1.65 -5.34 -26.46
N THR A 186 1.57 -4.98 -25.18
CA THR A 186 0.50 -5.43 -24.28
C THR A 186 -0.80 -4.69 -24.57
N PRO A 187 -1.87 -5.36 -25.02
CA PRO A 187 -3.12 -4.69 -25.38
C PRO A 187 -3.83 -4.12 -24.14
N PRO A 188 -4.66 -3.08 -24.29
CA PRO A 188 -5.43 -2.55 -23.18
C PRO A 188 -6.49 -3.58 -22.71
N VAL A 189 -6.72 -3.60 -21.39
CA VAL A 189 -7.83 -4.33 -20.76
C VAL A 189 -8.67 -3.35 -19.96
N GLU A 190 -9.94 -3.23 -20.31
CA GLU A 190 -10.85 -2.28 -19.70
C GLU A 190 -11.20 -2.64 -18.24
N PHE A 191 -11.44 -1.64 -17.41
CA PHE A 191 -11.83 -1.85 -16.01
C PHE A 191 -13.15 -2.62 -15.84
N GLY A 192 -14.13 -2.35 -16.69
CA GLY A 192 -15.42 -3.07 -16.75
C GLY A 192 -16.17 -3.09 -15.42
N ARG A 193 -17.04 -2.10 -15.18
CA ARG A 193 -17.80 -1.98 -13.92
C ARG A 193 -19.31 -1.97 -14.13
N PRO A 194 -19.91 -3.04 -14.71
CA PRO A 194 -21.31 -3.03 -15.10
C PRO A 194 -22.29 -2.96 -13.92
N PHE A 195 -21.84 -3.23 -12.71
CA PHE A 195 -22.68 -3.26 -11.50
C PHE A 195 -22.40 -2.13 -10.51
N THR A 196 -21.54 -1.17 -10.85
CA THR A 196 -21.25 -0.02 -9.97
C THR A 196 -22.58 0.71 -9.61
N PRO A 197 -22.81 1.08 -8.32
CA PRO A 197 -21.87 1.06 -7.18
C PRO A 197 -21.81 -0.26 -6.39
N ALA A 198 -22.55 -1.30 -6.78
CA ALA A 198 -22.47 -2.59 -6.10
C ALA A 198 -21.13 -3.29 -6.35
N ALA A 199 -20.56 -3.91 -5.29
CA ALA A 199 -19.40 -4.75 -5.42
C ALA A 199 -19.76 -6.11 -6.02
N ARG A 200 -19.02 -6.55 -7.05
CA ARG A 200 -19.11 -7.89 -7.62
C ARG A 200 -17.96 -8.75 -7.11
N GLY A 201 -18.24 -9.97 -6.65
CA GLY A 201 -17.21 -10.98 -6.41
C GLY A 201 -16.58 -11.41 -7.75
N TRP A 202 -15.25 -11.54 -7.80
CA TRP A 202 -14.49 -11.85 -9.01
C TRP A 202 -13.15 -12.50 -8.70
N ILE A 203 -12.62 -13.21 -9.70
CA ILE A 203 -11.23 -13.62 -9.77
C ILE A 203 -10.59 -13.01 -11.01
N THR A 204 -9.27 -12.82 -11.01
CA THR A 204 -8.58 -12.11 -12.10
C THR A 204 -8.75 -12.83 -13.45
N ARG A 205 -8.71 -14.16 -13.44
CA ARG A 205 -8.84 -14.97 -14.65
C ARG A 205 -10.17 -14.82 -15.39
N GLU A 206 -11.24 -14.46 -14.68
CA GLU A 206 -12.53 -14.14 -15.32
C GLU A 206 -12.52 -12.80 -16.03
N ARG A 207 -11.68 -11.88 -15.61
CA ARG A 207 -11.60 -10.53 -16.16
C ARG A 207 -10.59 -10.41 -17.29
N THR A 208 -9.46 -11.11 -17.15
CA THR A 208 -8.33 -10.96 -18.06
C THR A 208 -7.47 -12.22 -18.07
N ILE A 209 -7.18 -12.72 -19.27
CA ILE A 209 -6.31 -13.90 -19.47
C ILE A 209 -4.83 -13.53 -19.21
N PRO A 210 -4.31 -12.39 -19.72
CA PRO A 210 -2.92 -11.99 -19.49
C PRO A 210 -2.65 -11.45 -18.07
N GLY A 211 -3.67 -11.28 -17.24
CA GLY A 211 -3.52 -10.94 -15.83
C GLY A 211 -3.51 -9.46 -15.48
N HIS A 212 -3.35 -8.52 -16.43
CA HIS A 212 -3.35 -7.09 -16.19
C HIS A 212 -4.74 -6.46 -16.42
N ILE A 213 -4.96 -5.25 -15.87
CA ILE A 213 -6.17 -4.43 -16.05
C ILE A 213 -5.72 -2.99 -16.22
N GLY A 214 -5.99 -2.37 -17.37
CA GLY A 214 -5.56 -1.02 -17.73
C GLY A 214 -4.75 -1.00 -19.01
N GLN A 215 -3.88 0.00 -19.16
CA GLN A 215 -3.20 0.35 -20.41
C GLN A 215 -1.67 0.43 -20.23
N PRO A 216 -0.97 -0.69 -20.00
CA PRO A 216 0.46 -0.70 -19.72
C PRO A 216 1.30 -0.11 -20.87
N HIS A 217 0.88 -0.23 -22.14
CA HIS A 217 1.58 0.28 -23.31
C HIS A 217 1.73 1.82 -23.33
N LEU A 218 0.99 2.54 -22.48
CA LEU A 218 1.08 4.00 -22.32
C LEU A 218 2.12 4.42 -21.26
N ALA A 219 2.77 3.47 -20.61
CA ALA A 219 3.69 3.75 -19.51
C ALA A 219 4.99 4.41 -19.99
N THR A 220 5.53 5.30 -19.17
CA THR A 220 6.88 5.86 -19.31
C THR A 220 7.56 6.07 -17.95
N ALA A 221 8.89 6.12 -17.94
CA ALA A 221 9.65 6.35 -16.70
C ALA A 221 9.40 7.74 -16.10
N GLU A 222 9.11 8.76 -16.94
CA GLU A 222 8.79 10.13 -16.52
C GLU A 222 7.46 10.16 -15.75
N LYS A 223 6.43 9.48 -16.27
CA LYS A 223 5.16 9.29 -15.56
C LYS A 223 5.39 8.59 -14.23
N GLY A 224 6.27 7.58 -14.21
CA GLY A 224 6.64 6.86 -12.99
C GLY A 224 7.26 7.76 -11.93
N GLU A 225 8.16 8.69 -12.32
CA GLU A 225 8.73 9.66 -11.40
C GLU A 225 7.68 10.64 -10.86
N ALA A 226 6.76 11.10 -11.72
CA ALA A 226 5.67 11.98 -11.31
C ALA A 226 4.74 11.28 -10.30
N LEU A 227 4.38 10.00 -10.55
CA LEU A 227 3.55 9.19 -9.66
C LEU A 227 4.24 8.98 -8.30
N PHE A 228 5.51 8.59 -8.28
CA PHE A 228 6.26 8.44 -7.02
C PHE A 228 6.30 9.72 -6.21
N ARG A 229 6.52 10.86 -6.85
CA ARG A 229 6.54 12.16 -6.18
C ARG A 229 5.18 12.47 -5.54
N VAL A 230 4.09 12.35 -6.29
CA VAL A 230 2.74 12.65 -5.82
C VAL A 230 2.35 11.73 -4.67
N PHE A 231 2.55 10.43 -4.82
CA PHE A 231 2.17 9.45 -3.79
C PHE A 231 3.05 9.56 -2.52
N ALA A 232 4.34 9.88 -2.67
CA ALA A 232 5.19 10.12 -1.50
C ALA A 232 4.73 11.35 -0.72
N GLU A 233 4.37 12.46 -1.38
CA GLU A 233 3.85 13.66 -0.70
C GLU A 233 2.50 13.39 0.00
N ASP A 234 1.61 12.59 -0.58
CA ASP A 234 0.37 12.17 0.06
C ASP A 234 0.62 11.36 1.33
N VAL A 235 1.56 10.41 1.29
CA VAL A 235 1.94 9.61 2.46
C VAL A 235 2.60 10.51 3.52
N VAL A 236 3.45 11.47 3.12
CA VAL A 236 4.02 12.48 4.05
C VAL A 236 2.91 13.26 4.73
N ALA A 237 1.95 13.79 3.97
CA ALA A 237 0.82 14.54 4.53
C ALA A 237 -0.01 13.70 5.50
N MET A 238 -0.22 12.42 5.21
CA MET A 238 -0.92 11.49 6.10
C MET A 238 -0.15 11.28 7.42
N ILE A 239 1.16 11.03 7.36
CA ILE A 239 1.98 10.83 8.56
C ILE A 239 2.04 12.11 9.41
N GLU A 240 2.14 13.29 8.79
CA GLU A 240 2.07 14.57 9.51
C GLU A 240 0.74 14.72 10.28
N ARG A 241 -0.38 14.36 9.67
CA ARG A 241 -1.69 14.35 10.36
C ARG A 241 -1.69 13.41 11.57
N VAL A 242 -1.09 12.21 11.42
CA VAL A 242 -0.97 11.26 12.55
C VAL A 242 -0.10 11.83 13.67
N ILE A 243 0.99 12.50 13.34
CA ILE A 243 1.88 13.16 14.32
C ILE A 243 1.16 14.26 15.08
N HIS A 244 0.35 15.07 14.37
CA HIS A 244 -0.35 16.22 14.96
C HIS A 244 -1.68 15.87 15.63
N TRP A 245 -2.15 14.61 15.52
CA TRP A 245 -3.37 14.18 16.21
C TRP A 245 -3.26 14.43 17.71
N ASP A 246 -4.25 15.08 18.30
CA ASP A 246 -4.28 15.50 19.72
C ASP A 246 -4.43 14.34 20.73
N GLY A 247 -4.61 13.10 20.24
CA GLY A 247 -4.81 11.90 21.05
C GLY A 247 -6.24 11.71 21.56
N LYS A 248 -7.22 12.50 21.09
CA LYS A 248 -8.61 12.44 21.60
C LYS A 248 -9.68 12.71 20.54
N SER A 249 -9.48 13.70 19.69
CA SER A 249 -10.51 14.16 18.76
C SER A 249 -10.71 13.18 17.60
N TRP A 250 -11.95 13.15 17.07
CA TRP A 250 -12.26 12.43 15.86
C TRP A 250 -11.71 13.12 14.60
N ASP A 251 -11.69 14.44 14.62
CA ASP A 251 -11.37 15.26 13.44
C ASP A 251 -9.87 15.61 13.30
N GLY A 252 -9.02 15.14 14.20
CA GLY A 252 -7.55 15.30 14.14
C GLY A 252 -7.02 16.47 14.95
#